data_1a3c5c9f272a06fc7b32ca314a9bcb64
#
_entry.id   1a3c5c9f272a06fc7b32ca314a9bcb64
#
_cell.length_a   1.000
_cell.length_b   1.000
_cell.length_c   1.000
_cell.angle_alpha   90.00
_cell.angle_beta   90.00
_cell.angle_gamma   90.00
#
_symmetry.space_group_name_H-M   'P 1'
#
loop_
_entity.id
_entity.type
_entity.pdbx_description
1 polymer ?
#
loop_
_entity_poly.entity_id
_entity_poly.type
_entity_poly.pdbx_seq_one_letter_code
_entity_poly.pdbx_strand_id
1 'polypeptide(L)'
;TGDVIHENVMWGFYYKPDVYRDGIQGGSSPYDINKPVNDISLDPYGHDSDEFQPRASFEDKWTSALAFCQKQFDGCHAKYKKQKAGGIGCVTPDRFPVFDRYRENVYIIADANHGYKMAGLGDLVSNELLGEKSEILEPFRFSRYEEGKLHPVSKSPFPWS
;
A
#
# COMPACT_ATOMS: atom_id res chain seq x y z
N THR A 1 2.64 26.77 -5.17
CA THR A 1 2.86 25.32 -5.02
C THR A 1 3.27 24.91 -3.61
N GLY A 2 3.55 25.85 -2.70
CA GLY A 2 4.01 25.54 -1.33
C GLY A 2 2.94 25.15 -0.32
N ASP A 3 1.68 25.32 -0.64
CA ASP A 3 0.61 25.28 0.35
C ASP A 3 0.07 23.87 0.67
N VAL A 4 0.58 22.84 0.01
CA VAL A 4 0.04 21.48 0.14
C VAL A 4 0.87 20.61 1.09
N ILE A 5 2.10 21.01 1.41
CA ILE A 5 2.94 20.32 2.39
C ILE A 5 2.85 21.07 3.71
N HIS A 6 2.24 20.42 4.70
CA HIS A 6 2.07 20.97 6.04
C HIS A 6 3.23 20.54 6.93
N GLU A 7 3.85 21.50 7.64
CA GLU A 7 4.98 21.26 8.53
C GLU A 7 4.69 20.25 9.66
N ASN A 8 3.42 20.15 10.07
CA ASN A 8 2.99 19.31 11.18
C ASN A 8 2.38 17.96 10.75
N VAL A 9 2.39 17.66 9.46
CA VAL A 9 1.87 16.40 8.94
C VAL A 9 3.01 15.67 8.27
N MET A 10 3.29 14.46 8.77
CA MET A 10 4.29 13.63 8.12
C MET A 10 3.84 13.26 6.72
N TRP A 11 4.69 13.51 5.75
CA TRP A 11 4.44 13.25 4.34
C TRP A 11 5.62 12.52 3.71
N GLY A 12 5.33 11.88 2.60
CA GLY A 12 6.35 11.19 1.82
C GLY A 12 5.86 10.95 0.40
N PHE A 13 6.79 10.65 -0.47
CA PHE A 13 6.47 10.30 -1.84
C PHE A 13 7.46 9.26 -2.37
N TYR A 14 7.07 8.60 -3.41
CA TYR A 14 7.95 7.78 -4.22
C TYR A 14 7.63 7.97 -5.69
N TYR A 15 8.58 7.66 -6.53
CA TYR A 15 8.36 7.57 -7.97
C TYR A 15 9.31 6.55 -8.60
N LYS A 16 8.94 6.13 -9.77
CA LYS A 16 9.76 5.29 -10.65
C LYS A 16 9.61 5.77 -12.10
N PRO A 17 10.60 5.51 -12.97
CA PRO A 17 10.46 5.77 -14.39
C PRO A 17 9.26 5.02 -14.99
N ASP A 18 8.55 5.67 -15.88
CA ASP A 18 7.53 5.06 -16.74
C ASP A 18 8.01 5.13 -18.18
N VAL A 19 8.70 4.08 -18.59
CA VAL A 19 9.32 4.01 -19.93
C VAL A 19 8.29 3.97 -21.08
N TYR A 20 7.06 3.57 -20.78
CA TYR A 20 6.00 3.51 -21.79
C TYR A 20 5.35 4.88 -22.06
N ARG A 21 5.50 5.81 -21.11
CA ARG A 21 4.86 7.13 -21.17
C ARG A 21 5.84 8.28 -21.15
N ASP A 22 7.12 7.98 -21.28
CA ASP A 22 8.21 8.97 -21.25
C ASP A 22 8.08 9.93 -20.05
N GLY A 23 8.02 9.35 -18.86
CA GLY A 23 7.79 10.10 -17.64
C GLY A 23 8.10 9.34 -16.38
N ILE A 24 7.41 9.74 -15.32
CA ILE A 24 7.46 9.07 -14.02
C ILE A 24 6.05 8.77 -13.53
N GLN A 25 5.92 7.73 -12.72
CA GLN A 25 4.71 7.40 -11.98
C GLN A 25 5.07 7.14 -10.52
N GLY A 26 4.13 7.40 -9.62
CA GLY A 26 4.41 7.20 -8.21
C GLY A 26 3.21 7.46 -7.31
N GLY A 27 3.50 7.63 -6.04
CA GLY A 27 2.51 7.90 -5.01
C GLY A 27 3.01 8.85 -3.95
N SER A 28 2.10 9.32 -3.10
CA SER A 28 2.41 10.20 -1.97
C SER A 28 1.55 9.88 -0.76
N SER A 29 2.08 10.19 0.42
CA SER A 29 1.35 10.17 1.71
C SER A 29 1.17 11.60 2.23
N PRO A 30 0.23 11.86 3.14
CA PRO A 30 -0.76 10.92 3.63
C PRO A 30 -1.87 10.64 2.61
N TYR A 31 -2.46 9.47 2.70
CA TYR A 31 -3.67 9.10 1.96
C TYR A 31 -4.78 8.72 2.93
N ASP A 32 -6.02 8.77 2.46
CA ASP A 32 -7.19 8.40 3.25
C ASP A 32 -7.23 6.87 3.43
N ILE A 33 -6.54 6.37 4.47
CA ILE A 33 -6.44 4.93 4.73
C ILE A 33 -7.53 4.39 5.67
N ASN A 34 -8.27 5.28 6.34
CA ASN A 34 -9.26 4.91 7.35
C ASN A 34 -10.69 5.00 6.81
N LYS A 35 -10.90 4.67 5.57
CA LYS A 35 -12.24 4.61 5.01
C LYS A 35 -12.94 3.33 5.50
N PRO A 36 -14.13 3.43 6.10
CA PRO A 36 -14.90 2.25 6.49
C PRO A 36 -15.17 1.34 5.29
N VAL A 37 -15.17 0.04 5.50
CA VAL A 37 -15.39 -0.95 4.42
C VAL A 37 -16.71 -0.70 3.68
N ASN A 38 -17.74 -0.27 4.39
CA ASN A 38 -19.06 0.02 3.83
C ASN A 38 -19.08 1.26 2.91
N ASP A 39 -18.06 2.12 3.00
CA ASP A 39 -17.92 3.32 2.18
C ASP A 39 -17.06 3.08 0.93
N ILE A 40 -16.63 1.84 0.73
CA ILE A 40 -15.79 1.45 -0.40
C ILE A 40 -16.66 0.79 -1.46
N SER A 41 -16.46 1.14 -2.73
CA SER A 41 -17.11 0.47 -3.85
C SER A 41 -16.81 -1.03 -3.84
N LEU A 42 -17.85 -1.84 -4.05
CA LEU A 42 -17.72 -3.30 -4.14
C LEU A 42 -17.06 -3.78 -5.43
N ASP A 43 -16.90 -2.90 -6.41
CA ASP A 43 -16.13 -3.18 -7.62
C ASP A 43 -14.80 -2.41 -7.63
N PRO A 44 -13.79 -2.90 -6.87
CA PRO A 44 -12.49 -2.25 -6.82
C PRO A 44 -11.72 -2.34 -8.14
N TYR A 45 -12.20 -3.11 -9.09
CA TYR A 45 -11.61 -3.30 -10.42
C TYR A 45 -12.37 -2.57 -11.52
N GLY A 46 -13.51 -1.98 -11.20
CA GLY A 46 -14.30 -1.18 -12.14
C GLY A 46 -13.60 0.12 -12.49
N HIS A 47 -13.39 0.37 -13.78
CA HIS A 47 -12.73 1.60 -14.27
C HIS A 47 -13.49 2.87 -13.89
N ASP A 48 -14.75 2.76 -13.56
CA ASP A 48 -15.62 3.87 -13.19
C ASP A 48 -15.75 4.03 -11.67
N SER A 49 -15.10 3.16 -10.90
CA SER A 49 -15.03 3.26 -9.45
C SER A 49 -14.22 4.49 -9.02
N ASP A 50 -14.69 5.20 -8.00
CA ASP A 50 -14.01 6.36 -7.44
C ASP A 50 -12.61 6.03 -6.91
N GLU A 51 -12.38 4.79 -6.50
CA GLU A 51 -11.09 4.30 -6.03
C GLU A 51 -10.02 4.28 -7.12
N PHE A 52 -10.43 4.26 -8.40
CA PHE A 52 -9.52 4.36 -9.54
C PHE A 52 -9.27 5.79 -10.02
N GLN A 53 -9.92 6.78 -9.40
CA GLN A 53 -9.76 8.17 -9.80
C GLN A 53 -8.77 8.89 -8.87
N PRO A 54 -7.60 9.31 -9.35
CA PRO A 54 -6.72 10.17 -8.58
C PRO A 54 -7.45 11.47 -8.23
N ARG A 55 -7.46 11.81 -6.95
CA ARG A 55 -8.07 13.07 -6.47
C ARG A 55 -7.16 14.26 -6.78
N ALA A 56 -7.73 15.45 -6.89
CA ALA A 56 -6.95 16.68 -7.05
C ALA A 56 -5.94 16.86 -5.90
N SER A 57 -6.33 16.50 -4.67
CA SER A 57 -5.44 16.54 -3.52
C SER A 57 -4.21 15.63 -3.67
N PHE A 58 -4.31 14.52 -4.39
CA PHE A 58 -3.16 13.67 -4.69
C PHE A 58 -2.21 14.34 -5.68
N GLU A 59 -2.74 14.92 -6.75
CA GLU A 59 -1.96 15.64 -7.75
C GLU A 59 -1.11 16.72 -7.09
N ASP A 60 -1.76 17.57 -6.29
CA ASP A 60 -1.10 18.67 -5.59
C ASP A 60 -0.02 18.17 -4.62
N LYS A 61 -0.33 17.18 -3.80
CA LYS A 61 0.61 16.62 -2.83
C LYS A 61 1.83 16.01 -3.52
N TRP A 62 1.60 15.17 -4.52
CA TRP A 62 2.69 14.45 -5.19
C TRP A 62 3.61 15.39 -5.95
N THR A 63 3.05 16.28 -6.75
CA THR A 63 3.85 17.23 -7.54
C THR A 63 4.55 18.26 -6.69
N SER A 64 3.95 18.72 -5.59
CA SER A 64 4.58 19.62 -4.63
C SER A 64 5.73 18.94 -3.88
N ALA A 65 5.55 17.69 -3.45
CA ALA A 65 6.59 16.93 -2.79
C ALA A 65 7.79 16.66 -3.72
N LEU A 66 7.52 16.30 -4.96
CA LEU A 66 8.56 16.13 -5.98
C LEU A 66 9.37 17.42 -6.18
N ALA A 67 8.69 18.54 -6.42
CA ALA A 67 9.35 19.83 -6.64
C ALA A 67 10.11 20.32 -5.40
N PHE A 68 9.55 20.10 -4.20
CA PHE A 68 10.23 20.48 -2.95
C PHE A 68 11.52 19.70 -2.74
N CYS A 69 11.51 18.39 -2.97
CA CYS A 69 12.66 17.54 -2.71
C CYS A 69 13.71 17.54 -3.83
N GLN A 70 13.28 17.78 -5.06
CA GLN A 70 14.16 17.61 -6.22
C GLN A 70 13.94 18.73 -7.25
N LYS A 71 14.91 19.61 -7.37
CA LYS A 71 14.86 20.78 -8.25
C LYS A 71 14.54 20.45 -9.72
N GLN A 72 14.89 19.26 -10.19
CA GLN A 72 14.56 18.82 -11.56
C GLN A 72 13.07 18.73 -11.83
N PHE A 73 12.24 18.66 -10.77
CA PHE A 73 10.78 18.62 -10.87
C PHE A 73 10.09 19.97 -10.65
N ASP A 74 10.86 21.07 -10.64
CA ASP A 74 10.25 22.40 -10.58
C ASP A 74 9.25 22.57 -11.73
N GLY A 75 8.02 23.01 -11.39
CA GLY A 75 6.95 23.20 -12.36
C GLY A 75 6.33 21.90 -12.91
N CYS A 76 6.64 20.73 -12.33
CA CYS A 76 6.12 19.46 -12.81
C CYS A 76 4.59 19.34 -12.72
N HIS A 77 3.94 20.13 -11.86
CA HIS A 77 2.49 20.19 -11.78
C HIS A 77 1.83 20.47 -13.14
N ALA A 78 2.36 21.39 -13.92
CA ALA A 78 1.88 21.70 -15.25
C ALA A 78 2.02 20.55 -16.27
N LYS A 79 2.83 19.56 -15.95
CA LYS A 79 3.06 18.37 -16.78
C LYS A 79 2.31 17.14 -16.29
N TYR A 80 1.56 17.27 -15.19
CA TYR A 80 0.81 16.16 -14.65
C TYR A 80 -0.23 15.65 -15.65
N LYS A 81 -0.24 14.35 -15.84
CA LYS A 81 -1.23 13.69 -16.70
C LYS A 81 -2.11 12.81 -15.82
N LYS A 82 -3.33 13.26 -15.58
CA LYS A 82 -4.30 12.47 -14.85
C LYS A 82 -4.64 11.21 -15.65
N GLN A 83 -4.36 10.07 -15.05
CA GLN A 83 -4.77 8.78 -15.59
C GLN A 83 -5.57 8.03 -14.53
N LYS A 84 -6.49 7.20 -15.01
CA LYS A 84 -7.17 6.25 -14.13
C LYS A 84 -6.11 5.32 -13.54
N ALA A 85 -5.84 5.51 -12.26
CA ALA A 85 -4.88 4.71 -11.52
C ALA A 85 -5.26 4.77 -10.05
N GLY A 86 -5.16 3.66 -9.39
CA GLY A 86 -5.54 3.56 -8.00
C GLY A 86 -5.92 2.13 -7.66
N GLY A 87 -6.64 1.98 -6.61
CA GLY A 87 -7.10 0.70 -6.10
C GLY A 87 -7.25 0.76 -4.61
N ILE A 88 -7.68 -0.36 -4.06
CA ILE A 88 -7.85 -0.53 -2.63
C ILE A 88 -6.63 -1.23 -2.08
N GLY A 89 -5.93 -0.58 -1.15
CA GLY A 89 -4.91 -1.21 -0.32
C GLY A 89 -5.54 -1.76 0.96
N CYS A 90 -5.44 -3.06 1.17
CA CYS A 90 -5.88 -3.67 2.42
C CYS A 90 -4.70 -3.74 3.38
N VAL A 91 -4.92 -3.27 4.61
CA VAL A 91 -3.91 -3.31 5.66
C VAL A 91 -4.48 -4.10 6.84
N THR A 92 -3.73 -5.05 7.33
CA THR A 92 -4.08 -5.84 8.52
C THR A 92 -4.02 -4.97 9.78
N PRO A 93 -4.71 -5.34 10.87
CA PRO A 93 -4.76 -4.54 12.09
C PRO A 93 -3.39 -4.21 12.69
N ASP A 94 -2.43 -5.13 12.58
CA ASP A 94 -1.06 -4.96 13.07
C ASP A 94 -0.05 -4.61 11.97
N ARG A 95 -0.52 -4.42 10.75
CA ARG A 95 0.29 -4.12 9.56
C ARG A 95 1.31 -5.20 9.17
N PHE A 96 1.15 -6.41 9.71
CA PHE A 96 1.93 -7.57 9.32
C PHE A 96 1.11 -8.53 8.46
N PRO A 97 1.75 -9.26 7.55
CA PRO A 97 1.05 -10.17 6.65
C PRO A 97 0.38 -11.32 7.40
N VAL A 98 -0.52 -12.00 6.72
CA VAL A 98 -1.14 -13.26 7.16
C VAL A 98 -0.75 -14.36 6.21
N PHE A 99 -0.28 -15.47 6.76
CA PHE A 99 -0.05 -16.74 6.07
C PHE A 99 -0.76 -17.82 6.87
N ASP A 100 -1.88 -18.32 6.37
CA ASP A 100 -2.65 -19.31 7.14
C ASP A 100 -3.55 -20.18 6.27
N ARG A 101 -3.77 -21.39 6.71
CA ARG A 101 -4.87 -22.25 6.24
C ARG A 101 -6.15 -21.87 7.00
N TYR A 102 -6.88 -20.93 6.46
CA TYR A 102 -8.07 -20.35 7.09
C TYR A 102 -9.24 -21.35 7.19
N ARG A 103 -9.40 -22.20 6.18
CA ARG A 103 -10.39 -23.27 6.10
C ARG A 103 -9.83 -24.44 5.33
N GLU A 104 -10.53 -25.56 5.38
CA GLU A 104 -10.25 -26.66 4.46
C GLU A 104 -10.20 -26.14 3.03
N ASN A 105 -9.15 -26.45 2.31
CA ASN A 105 -8.89 -26.03 0.93
C ASN A 105 -8.76 -24.51 0.69
N VAL A 106 -8.62 -23.68 1.74
CA VAL A 106 -8.39 -22.23 1.62
C VAL A 106 -7.14 -21.84 2.38
N TYR A 107 -6.10 -21.47 1.65
CA TYR A 107 -4.90 -20.84 2.22
C TYR A 107 -4.91 -19.34 1.92
N ILE A 108 -4.66 -18.52 2.94
CA ILE A 108 -4.63 -17.07 2.82
C ILE A 108 -3.19 -16.59 2.77
N ILE A 109 -2.91 -15.74 1.81
CA ILE A 109 -1.71 -14.91 1.74
C ILE A 109 -2.20 -13.47 1.66
N ALA A 110 -2.17 -12.74 2.78
CA ALA A 110 -2.56 -11.34 2.83
C ALA A 110 -1.32 -10.51 3.18
N ASP A 111 -0.89 -9.68 2.26
CA ASP A 111 0.44 -9.07 2.29
C ASP A 111 0.56 -7.81 3.15
N ALA A 112 -0.55 -7.21 3.56
CA ALA A 112 -0.54 -5.97 4.32
C ALA A 112 0.40 -4.88 3.74
N ASN A 113 0.48 -4.79 2.42
CA ASN A 113 1.36 -3.88 1.67
C ASN A 113 2.87 -4.21 1.74
N HIS A 114 3.21 -5.47 1.87
CA HIS A 114 4.60 -5.96 1.90
C HIS A 114 4.95 -6.90 0.73
N GLY A 115 4.16 -6.92 -0.35
CA GLY A 115 4.25 -7.90 -1.44
C GLY A 115 5.66 -8.15 -1.96
N TYR A 116 6.43 -7.09 -2.21
CA TYR A 116 7.81 -7.25 -2.70
C TYR A 116 8.80 -7.72 -1.61
N LYS A 117 8.51 -7.48 -0.33
CA LYS A 117 9.30 -8.03 0.79
C LYS A 117 9.04 -9.53 0.97
N MET A 118 7.93 -10.02 0.42
CA MET A 118 7.49 -11.40 0.54
C MET A 118 7.89 -12.28 -0.65
N ALA A 119 8.63 -11.76 -1.62
CA ALA A 119 9.00 -12.51 -2.83
C ALA A 119 9.70 -13.85 -2.53
N GLY A 120 10.45 -13.93 -1.43
CA GLY A 120 11.11 -15.16 -1.00
C GLY A 120 10.24 -16.15 -0.19
N LEU A 121 9.00 -15.79 0.11
CA LEU A 121 8.14 -16.63 0.95
C LEU A 121 7.35 -17.70 0.18
N GLY A 122 7.40 -17.66 -1.15
CA GLY A 122 6.73 -18.62 -2.00
C GLY A 122 7.10 -20.08 -1.69
N ASP A 123 8.37 -20.34 -1.47
CA ASP A 123 8.86 -21.69 -1.12
C ASP A 123 8.30 -22.16 0.23
N LEU A 124 8.29 -21.27 1.24
CA LEU A 124 7.75 -21.61 2.56
C LEU A 124 6.25 -21.90 2.50
N VAL A 125 5.49 -21.10 1.77
CA VAL A 125 4.06 -21.34 1.56
C VAL A 125 3.81 -22.61 0.78
N SER A 126 4.61 -22.88 -0.25
CA SER A 126 4.50 -24.11 -1.04
C SER A 126 4.74 -25.35 -0.17
N ASN A 127 5.75 -25.32 0.69
CA ASN A 127 6.05 -26.40 1.62
C ASN A 127 4.90 -26.61 2.61
N GLU A 128 4.29 -25.54 3.13
CA GLU A 128 3.11 -25.67 4.00
C GLU A 128 1.90 -26.25 3.28
N LEU A 129 1.69 -25.91 2.03
CA LEU A 129 0.61 -26.51 1.22
C LEU A 129 0.83 -28.02 1.02
N LEU A 130 2.09 -28.44 0.97
CA LEU A 130 2.48 -29.86 0.88
C LEU A 130 2.50 -30.58 2.24
N GLY A 131 2.20 -29.88 3.33
CA GLY A 131 2.08 -30.45 4.67
C GLY A 131 3.28 -30.25 5.59
N GLU A 132 4.30 -29.52 5.14
CA GLU A 132 5.42 -29.13 5.99
C GLU A 132 5.04 -27.91 6.84
N LYS A 133 5.58 -27.82 8.07
CA LYS A 133 5.38 -26.63 8.92
C LYS A 133 6.54 -25.67 8.78
N SER A 134 6.24 -24.40 8.67
CA SER A 134 7.26 -23.35 8.67
C SER A 134 7.23 -22.57 9.98
N GLU A 135 8.32 -22.65 10.76
CA GLU A 135 8.51 -21.84 11.97
C GLU A 135 8.54 -20.33 11.66
N ILE A 136 8.99 -19.97 10.46
CA ILE A 136 9.07 -18.57 10.01
C ILE A 136 7.68 -17.99 9.79
N LEU A 137 6.73 -18.79 9.29
CA LEU A 137 5.37 -18.35 9.02
C LEU A 137 4.45 -18.45 10.26
N GLU A 138 4.85 -19.16 11.29
CA GLU A 138 4.06 -19.39 12.49
C GLU A 138 3.62 -18.09 13.20
N PRO A 139 4.45 -17.05 13.34
CA PRO A 139 4.04 -15.78 13.96
C PRO A 139 2.98 -15.01 13.18
N PHE A 140 2.73 -15.38 11.92
CA PHE A 140 1.83 -14.65 11.01
C PHE A 140 0.49 -15.34 10.82
N ARG A 141 0.09 -16.24 11.74
CA ARG A 141 -1.21 -16.92 11.69
C ARG A 141 -2.35 -15.96 11.99
N PHE A 142 -3.51 -16.28 11.44
CA PHE A 142 -4.74 -15.52 11.66
C PHE A 142 -5.17 -15.54 13.14
N SER A 143 -4.89 -16.63 13.84
CA SER A 143 -5.20 -16.81 15.26
C SER A 143 -4.63 -15.71 16.17
N ARG A 144 -3.56 -15.03 15.77
CA ARG A 144 -3.02 -13.91 16.56
C ARG A 144 -4.02 -12.78 16.80
N TYR A 145 -4.98 -12.59 15.89
CA TYR A 145 -6.04 -11.61 16.06
C TYR A 145 -7.06 -12.05 17.11
N GLU A 146 -7.42 -13.32 17.10
CA GLU A 146 -8.36 -13.91 18.07
C GLU A 146 -7.75 -13.95 19.48
N GLU A 147 -6.45 -14.24 19.55
CA GLU A 147 -5.70 -14.32 20.79
C GLU A 147 -5.19 -12.96 21.33
N GLY A 148 -5.37 -11.89 20.56
CA GLY A 148 -4.86 -10.56 20.92
C GLY A 148 -3.33 -10.44 20.90
N LYS A 149 -2.64 -11.37 20.23
CA LYS A 149 -1.16 -11.41 20.11
C LYS A 149 -0.67 -10.66 18.88
N LEU A 150 -1.05 -9.41 18.75
CA LEU A 150 -0.66 -8.58 17.62
C LEU A 150 0.84 -8.29 17.62
N HIS A 151 1.42 -8.19 16.44
CA HIS A 151 2.79 -7.70 16.32
C HIS A 151 2.87 -6.24 16.78
N PRO A 152 4.02 -5.80 17.32
CA PRO A 152 4.23 -4.41 17.65
C PRO A 152 4.12 -3.55 16.39
N VAL A 153 3.21 -2.60 16.40
CA VAL A 153 3.08 -1.64 15.31
C VAL A 153 4.31 -0.75 15.31
N SER A 154 4.93 -0.58 14.16
CA SER A 154 6.05 0.35 13.99
C SER A 154 5.64 1.75 14.45
N LYS A 155 6.53 2.43 15.17
CA LYS A 155 6.36 3.85 15.50
C LYS A 155 6.62 4.75 14.30
N SER A 156 7.04 4.19 13.18
CA SER A 156 7.18 4.91 11.95
C SER A 156 5.82 5.45 11.50
N PRO A 157 5.75 6.69 11.07
CA PRO A 157 4.53 7.28 10.52
C PRO A 157 4.17 6.69 9.16
N PHE A 158 5.06 5.94 8.56
CA PHE A 158 4.82 5.29 7.28
C PHE A 158 4.24 3.89 7.50
N PRO A 159 3.08 3.57 6.90
CA PRO A 159 2.43 2.27 7.07
C PRO A 159 3.21 1.08 6.49
N TRP A 160 4.26 1.34 5.75
CA TRP A 160 5.10 0.32 5.10
C TRP A 160 6.47 0.12 5.75
N SER A 161 6.73 0.74 6.88
CA SER A 161 8.02 0.64 7.59
C SER A 161 7.93 -0.15 8.87
#